data_d72da3e575cd4cc93647826cb8c57c17
#
_entry.id   d72da3e575cd4cc93647826cb8c57c17
#
_cell.length_a   1.000
_cell.length_b   1.000
_cell.length_c   1.000
_cell.angle_alpha   90.00
_cell.angle_beta   90.00
_cell.angle_gamma   90.00
#
_symmetry.space_group_name_H-M   'P 1'
#
loop_
_entity.id
_entity.type
_entity.pdbx_description
1 polymer ?
#
loop_
_entity_poly.entity_id
_entity_poly.type
_entity_poly.pdbx_seq_one_letter_code
_entity_poly.pdbx_strand_id
1 'polypeptide(L)'
;MSADGIKSGMTRYEWVLLAALSVLWGGTFFFQEIAVREVPTFTIVAFRVAIAASILIAVMVVTGSRLPRTRAVWSSLLCLSVINNIIPFCLIVWGQTQIASGVAAILNATTPMFAVLVAHFATTDEKINGPKLIGIFASFAGVVLMIGGDALAGFEIAILGQLAVVTAACSYALGGIYGRRFQKMGMSPLATSTGQLIVSTIILIPIALLIDEPWTLPVP
;
A
#
# COMPACT_ATOMS: atom_id res chain seq x y z
N MET A 1 -34.66 -8.79 -12.12
CA MET A 1 -33.51 -8.76 -11.22
C MET A 1 -33.60 -7.44 -10.47
N SER A 2 -33.95 -7.51 -9.19
CA SER A 2 -34.21 -6.34 -8.34
C SER A 2 -32.92 -5.53 -8.15
N ALA A 3 -33.00 -4.23 -8.40
CA ALA A 3 -31.96 -3.28 -7.99
C ALA A 3 -31.96 -3.25 -6.46
N ASP A 4 -31.05 -4.02 -5.83
CA ASP A 4 -30.78 -3.88 -4.40
C ASP A 4 -30.26 -2.47 -4.16
N GLY A 5 -31.12 -1.67 -3.52
CA GLY A 5 -30.86 -0.28 -3.24
C GLY A 5 -29.57 -0.10 -2.47
N ILE A 6 -28.77 0.85 -2.94
CA ILE A 6 -27.58 1.36 -2.21
C ILE A 6 -28.06 1.71 -0.81
N LYS A 7 -27.63 0.94 0.20
CA LYS A 7 -27.95 1.22 1.60
C LYS A 7 -27.42 2.60 1.94
N SER A 8 -28.30 3.49 2.35
CA SER A 8 -27.98 4.90 2.62
C SER A 8 -27.18 5.15 3.91
N GLY A 9 -26.66 4.12 4.55
CA GLY A 9 -25.85 4.22 5.76
C GLY A 9 -25.15 2.92 6.12
N MET A 10 -23.99 3.06 6.78
CA MET A 10 -23.22 1.93 7.29
C MET A 10 -23.89 1.28 8.49
N THR A 11 -23.87 -0.04 8.56
CA THR A 11 -24.31 -0.80 9.72
C THR A 11 -23.35 -0.64 10.90
N ARG A 12 -23.80 -0.97 12.13
CA ARG A 12 -22.91 -0.96 13.31
C ARG A 12 -21.70 -1.87 13.14
N TYR A 13 -21.88 -3.00 12.48
CA TYR A 13 -20.81 -3.94 12.17
C TYR A 13 -19.77 -3.34 11.22
N GLU A 14 -20.18 -2.65 10.17
CA GLU A 14 -19.30 -1.97 9.23
C GLU A 14 -18.53 -0.83 9.92
N TRP A 15 -19.14 -0.09 10.85
CA TRP A 15 -18.47 0.90 11.68
C TRP A 15 -17.37 0.29 12.57
N VAL A 16 -17.67 -0.85 13.22
CA VAL A 16 -16.68 -1.57 14.05
C VAL A 16 -15.51 -2.05 13.19
N LEU A 17 -15.79 -2.63 12.01
CA LEU A 17 -14.73 -3.05 11.08
C LEU A 17 -13.88 -1.87 10.61
N LEU A 18 -14.49 -0.73 10.29
CA LEU A 18 -13.78 0.48 9.89
C LEU A 18 -12.88 1.00 11.01
N ALA A 19 -13.39 1.05 12.24
CA ALA A 19 -12.61 1.47 13.40
C ALA A 19 -11.43 0.53 13.66
N ALA A 20 -11.66 -0.79 13.63
CA ALA A 20 -10.61 -1.79 13.78
C ALA A 20 -9.54 -1.66 12.69
N LEU A 21 -9.95 -1.49 11.43
CA LEU A 21 -9.04 -1.29 10.31
C LEU A 21 -8.21 0.01 10.48
N SER A 22 -8.84 1.10 10.94
CA SER A 22 -8.17 2.37 11.18
C SER A 22 -7.08 2.26 12.25
N VAL A 23 -7.37 1.55 13.34
CA VAL A 23 -6.40 1.29 14.43
C VAL A 23 -5.25 0.41 13.93
N LEU A 24 -5.55 -0.67 13.22
CA LEU A 24 -4.54 -1.58 12.68
C LEU A 24 -3.64 -0.87 11.64
N TRP A 25 -4.24 -0.10 10.76
CA TRP A 25 -3.48 0.61 9.72
C TRP A 25 -2.64 1.75 10.30
N GLY A 26 -3.23 2.58 11.17
CA GLY A 26 -2.50 3.65 11.85
C GLY A 26 -1.37 3.09 12.73
N GLY A 27 -1.64 2.02 13.46
CA GLY A 27 -0.64 1.32 14.27
C GLY A 27 0.55 0.80 13.45
N THR A 28 0.32 0.44 12.18
CA THR A 28 1.41 0.00 11.29
C THR A 28 2.51 1.06 11.16
N PHE A 29 2.15 2.34 10.96
CA PHE A 29 3.14 3.42 10.84
C PHE A 29 3.94 3.61 12.11
N PHE A 30 3.28 3.52 13.27
CA PHE A 30 3.93 3.64 14.57
C PHE A 30 4.95 2.52 14.84
N PHE A 31 4.52 1.25 14.69
CA PHE A 31 5.44 0.12 14.89
C PHE A 31 6.56 0.09 13.87
N GLN A 32 6.30 0.54 12.65
CA GLN A 32 7.29 0.63 11.59
C GLN A 32 8.35 1.70 11.91
N GLU A 33 7.98 2.86 12.50
CA GLU A 33 8.92 3.87 12.97
C GLU A 33 9.88 3.32 14.04
N ILE A 34 9.38 2.46 14.92
CA ILE A 34 10.24 1.78 15.91
C ILE A 34 11.19 0.79 15.19
N ALA A 35 10.66 0.01 14.28
CA ALA A 35 11.43 -1.03 13.59
C ALA A 35 12.56 -0.46 12.71
N VAL A 36 12.34 0.67 12.03
CA VAL A 36 13.35 1.26 11.12
C VAL A 36 14.58 1.81 11.84
N ARG A 37 14.54 1.92 13.18
CA ARG A 37 15.69 2.35 13.99
C ARG A 37 16.76 1.27 14.11
N GLU A 38 16.37 0.01 14.05
CA GLU A 38 17.22 -1.14 14.31
C GLU A 38 17.34 -2.07 13.11
N VAL A 39 16.34 -2.06 12.21
CA VAL A 39 16.26 -3.01 11.10
C VAL A 39 16.21 -2.27 9.77
N PRO A 40 17.04 -2.67 8.78
CA PRO A 40 17.07 -2.06 7.46
C PRO A 40 15.75 -2.24 6.68
N THR A 41 15.55 -1.35 5.72
CA THR A 41 14.30 -1.19 4.97
C THR A 41 13.82 -2.48 4.28
N PHE A 42 14.68 -3.14 3.50
CA PHE A 42 14.26 -4.32 2.74
C PHE A 42 13.97 -5.51 3.66
N THR A 43 14.71 -5.63 4.75
CA THR A 43 14.49 -6.66 5.77
C THR A 43 13.13 -6.50 6.42
N ILE A 44 12.74 -5.29 6.84
CA ILE A 44 11.40 -5.03 7.41
C ILE A 44 10.31 -5.43 6.40
N VAL A 45 10.45 -4.97 5.15
CA VAL A 45 9.43 -5.23 4.12
C VAL A 45 9.36 -6.72 3.78
N ALA A 46 10.51 -7.40 3.66
CA ALA A 46 10.57 -8.84 3.37
C ALA A 46 9.88 -9.66 4.47
N PHE A 47 10.17 -9.40 5.75
CA PHE A 47 9.50 -10.06 6.87
C PHE A 47 8.00 -9.78 6.89
N ARG A 48 7.60 -8.53 6.69
CA ARG A 48 6.19 -8.14 6.64
C ARG A 48 5.42 -8.92 5.58
N VAL A 49 5.92 -8.98 4.33
CA VAL A 49 5.22 -9.69 3.26
C VAL A 49 5.30 -11.21 3.42
N ALA A 50 6.40 -11.75 3.95
CA ALA A 50 6.56 -13.19 4.18
C ALA A 50 5.60 -13.70 5.28
N ILE A 51 5.48 -13.00 6.39
CA ILE A 51 4.53 -13.34 7.46
C ILE A 51 3.11 -13.24 6.94
N ALA A 52 2.75 -12.17 6.25
CA ALA A 52 1.43 -11.99 5.68
C ALA A 52 1.10 -13.07 4.63
N ALA A 53 2.06 -13.43 3.76
CA ALA A 53 1.90 -14.52 2.80
C ALA A 53 1.65 -15.85 3.50
N SER A 54 2.42 -16.16 4.55
CA SER A 54 2.29 -17.40 5.32
C SER A 54 0.91 -17.53 5.97
N ILE A 55 0.42 -16.43 6.58
CA ILE A 55 -0.92 -16.39 7.19
C ILE A 55 -2.00 -16.59 6.12
N LEU A 56 -1.92 -15.88 4.99
CA LEU A 56 -2.92 -16.02 3.94
C LEU A 56 -2.89 -17.39 3.25
N ILE A 57 -1.72 -18.01 3.13
CA ILE A 57 -1.59 -19.40 2.66
C ILE A 57 -2.31 -20.34 3.63
N ALA A 58 -2.10 -20.18 4.94
CA ALA A 58 -2.80 -20.98 5.95
C ALA A 58 -4.33 -20.81 5.85
N VAL A 59 -4.82 -19.57 5.70
CA VAL A 59 -6.25 -19.30 5.47
C VAL A 59 -6.76 -19.95 4.19
N MET A 60 -5.98 -19.90 3.09
CA MET A 60 -6.37 -20.56 1.84
C MET A 60 -6.47 -22.08 1.99
N VAL A 61 -5.55 -22.71 2.73
CA VAL A 61 -5.59 -24.16 3.00
C VAL A 61 -6.84 -24.51 3.80
N VAL A 62 -7.14 -23.77 4.87
CA VAL A 62 -8.32 -24.01 5.72
C VAL A 62 -9.64 -23.80 4.95
N THR A 63 -9.69 -22.78 4.08
CA THR A 63 -10.90 -22.47 3.28
C THR A 63 -11.03 -23.30 2.02
N GLY A 64 -10.07 -24.16 1.70
CA GLY A 64 -10.05 -24.94 0.46
C GLY A 64 -9.86 -24.11 -0.82
N SER A 65 -9.47 -22.84 -0.68
CA SER A 65 -9.24 -21.92 -1.79
C SER A 65 -7.96 -22.32 -2.54
N ARG A 66 -7.92 -22.02 -3.85
CA ARG A 66 -6.78 -22.43 -4.68
C ARG A 66 -6.16 -21.24 -5.40
N LEU A 67 -4.84 -21.26 -5.53
CA LEU A 67 -4.11 -20.32 -6.38
C LEU A 67 -4.28 -20.67 -7.87
N PRO A 68 -4.28 -19.68 -8.75
CA PRO A 68 -4.35 -19.90 -10.18
C PRO A 68 -3.10 -20.62 -10.68
N ARG A 69 -3.28 -21.43 -11.75
CA ARG A 69 -2.19 -22.21 -12.35
C ARG A 69 -1.66 -21.63 -13.66
N THR A 70 -2.30 -20.59 -14.18
CA THR A 70 -1.95 -20.04 -15.50
C THR A 70 -0.81 -19.03 -15.42
N ARG A 71 0.15 -19.13 -16.35
CA ARG A 71 1.29 -18.19 -16.45
C ARG A 71 0.84 -16.73 -16.60
N ALA A 72 -0.24 -16.49 -17.36
CA ALA A 72 -0.78 -15.16 -17.59
C ALA A 72 -1.26 -14.49 -16.30
N VAL A 73 -1.83 -15.25 -15.35
CA VAL A 73 -2.23 -14.72 -14.05
C VAL A 73 -1.01 -14.42 -13.19
N TRP A 74 0.00 -15.29 -13.19
CA TRP A 74 1.23 -15.04 -12.41
C TRP A 74 2.03 -13.84 -12.91
N SER A 75 2.12 -13.61 -14.23
CA SER A 75 2.73 -12.39 -14.78
C SER A 75 1.96 -11.13 -14.37
N SER A 76 0.64 -11.22 -14.30
CA SER A 76 -0.20 -10.12 -13.81
C SER A 76 -0.04 -9.89 -12.30
N LEU A 77 0.08 -10.97 -11.50
CA LEU A 77 0.38 -10.89 -10.07
C LEU A 77 1.77 -10.30 -9.83
N LEU A 78 2.76 -10.60 -10.67
CA LEU A 78 4.08 -9.99 -10.62
C LEU A 78 3.99 -8.47 -10.78
N CYS A 79 3.28 -8.00 -11.81
CA CYS A 79 3.08 -6.58 -12.02
C CYS A 79 2.35 -5.93 -10.83
N LEU A 80 1.26 -6.55 -10.34
CA LEU A 80 0.55 -6.06 -9.17
C LEU A 80 1.44 -6.04 -7.92
N SER A 81 2.27 -7.08 -7.70
CA SER A 81 3.19 -7.17 -6.56
C SER A 81 4.18 -6.02 -6.55
N VAL A 82 4.75 -5.69 -7.72
CA VAL A 82 5.69 -4.57 -7.85
C VAL A 82 5.01 -3.25 -7.52
N ILE A 83 3.87 -2.98 -8.14
CA ILE A 83 3.18 -1.68 -8.04
C ILE A 83 2.48 -1.51 -6.68
N ASN A 84 1.91 -2.57 -6.11
CA ASN A 84 1.05 -2.48 -4.94
C ASN A 84 1.71 -2.92 -3.62
N ASN A 85 2.86 -3.59 -3.66
CA ASN A 85 3.57 -4.03 -2.47
C ASN A 85 5.03 -3.56 -2.47
N ILE A 86 5.85 -3.98 -3.46
CA ILE A 86 7.30 -3.79 -3.40
C ILE A 86 7.64 -2.31 -3.41
N ILE A 87 7.23 -1.57 -4.44
CA ILE A 87 7.49 -0.14 -4.56
C ILE A 87 6.95 0.62 -3.36
N PRO A 88 5.63 0.58 -3.04
CA PRO A 88 5.10 1.42 -1.99
C PRO A 88 5.61 1.04 -0.59
N PHE A 89 5.77 -0.25 -0.29
CA PHE A 89 6.26 -0.63 1.04
C PHE A 89 7.71 -0.20 1.25
N CYS A 90 8.59 -0.42 0.27
CA CYS A 90 9.98 0.02 0.36
C CYS A 90 10.10 1.54 0.47
N LEU A 91 9.32 2.29 -0.31
CA LEU A 91 9.33 3.75 -0.28
C LEU A 91 8.78 4.31 1.05
N ILE A 92 7.73 3.72 1.62
CA ILE A 92 7.18 4.15 2.91
C ILE A 92 8.17 3.83 4.03
N VAL A 93 8.72 2.60 4.08
CA VAL A 93 9.68 2.22 5.12
C VAL A 93 10.94 3.07 5.04
N TRP A 94 11.48 3.27 3.83
CA TRP A 94 12.63 4.15 3.64
C TRP A 94 12.28 5.61 3.98
N GLY A 95 11.11 6.10 3.58
CA GLY A 95 10.66 7.45 3.94
C GLY A 95 10.61 7.67 5.45
N GLN A 96 10.14 6.67 6.20
CA GLN A 96 10.09 6.73 7.67
C GLN A 96 11.48 6.67 8.36
N THR A 97 12.54 6.38 7.65
CA THR A 97 13.89 6.62 8.19
C THR A 97 14.26 8.11 8.19
N GLN A 98 13.53 8.95 7.46
CA GLN A 98 13.81 10.37 7.26
C GLN A 98 12.74 11.29 7.87
N ILE A 99 11.51 10.81 8.07
CA ILE A 99 10.37 11.58 8.56
C ILE A 99 9.59 10.81 9.62
N ALA A 100 8.92 11.54 10.52
CA ALA A 100 8.08 10.94 11.54
C ALA A 100 6.89 10.16 10.96
N SER A 101 6.45 9.10 11.66
CA SER A 101 5.35 8.24 11.24
C SER A 101 4.04 8.99 11.00
N GLY A 102 3.75 10.01 11.80
CA GLY A 102 2.57 10.86 11.61
C GLY A 102 2.58 11.60 10.27
N VAL A 103 3.73 12.14 9.85
CA VAL A 103 3.91 12.80 8.55
C VAL A 103 3.75 11.77 7.42
N ALA A 104 4.38 10.60 7.55
CA ALA A 104 4.25 9.52 6.57
C ALA A 104 2.79 9.05 6.43
N ALA A 105 2.05 8.90 7.54
CA ALA A 105 0.65 8.51 7.53
C ALA A 105 -0.24 9.55 6.81
N ILE A 106 -0.03 10.85 7.06
CA ILE A 106 -0.77 11.94 6.41
C ILE A 106 -0.47 11.96 4.91
N LEU A 107 0.80 11.85 4.52
CA LEU A 107 1.18 11.81 3.10
C LEU A 107 0.62 10.57 2.39
N ASN A 108 0.63 9.41 3.04
CA ASN A 108 0.02 8.21 2.48
C ASN A 108 -1.50 8.31 2.34
N ALA A 109 -2.17 9.13 3.18
CA ALA A 109 -3.61 9.42 3.06
C ALA A 109 -3.97 10.22 1.80
N THR A 110 -2.99 10.66 1.00
CA THR A 110 -3.24 11.22 -0.35
C THR A 110 -3.56 10.14 -1.41
N THR A 111 -3.44 8.86 -1.08
CA THR A 111 -3.77 7.73 -1.98
C THR A 111 -5.13 7.88 -2.67
N PRO A 112 -6.25 8.27 -2.00
CA PRO A 112 -7.54 8.47 -2.67
C PRO A 112 -7.51 9.58 -3.72
N MET A 113 -6.73 10.64 -3.50
CA MET A 113 -6.55 11.72 -4.49
C MET A 113 -5.92 11.16 -5.77
N PHE A 114 -4.81 10.43 -5.64
CA PHE A 114 -4.18 9.77 -6.79
C PHE A 114 -5.09 8.72 -7.42
N ALA A 115 -5.89 7.99 -6.63
CA ALA A 115 -6.85 7.02 -7.16
C ALA A 115 -7.90 7.68 -8.08
N VAL A 116 -8.41 8.87 -7.71
CA VAL A 116 -9.34 9.64 -8.56
C VAL A 116 -8.64 10.11 -9.83
N LEU A 117 -7.40 10.59 -9.74
CA LEU A 117 -6.62 11.02 -10.92
C LEU A 117 -6.36 9.83 -11.86
N VAL A 118 -5.84 8.73 -11.35
CA VAL A 118 -5.55 7.54 -12.16
C VAL A 118 -6.83 6.97 -12.77
N ALA A 119 -7.93 6.90 -12.02
CA ALA A 119 -9.21 6.43 -12.53
C ALA A 119 -9.74 7.31 -13.67
N HIS A 120 -9.59 8.64 -13.57
CA HIS A 120 -10.01 9.56 -14.62
C HIS A 120 -9.36 9.25 -15.98
N PHE A 121 -8.06 8.91 -15.99
CA PHE A 121 -7.32 8.61 -17.22
C PHE A 121 -7.44 7.14 -17.63
N ALA A 122 -7.48 6.21 -16.66
CA ALA A 122 -7.40 4.78 -16.91
C ALA A 122 -8.77 4.11 -17.10
N THR A 123 -9.88 4.75 -16.71
CA THR A 123 -11.22 4.17 -16.80
C THR A 123 -12.17 5.10 -17.57
N THR A 124 -13.26 4.54 -18.12
CA THR A 124 -14.28 5.30 -18.84
C THR A 124 -15.42 5.79 -17.97
N ASP A 125 -15.62 5.13 -16.84
CA ASP A 125 -16.76 5.26 -15.92
C ASP A 125 -16.48 6.19 -14.73
N GLU A 126 -15.22 6.36 -14.34
CA GLU A 126 -14.85 7.18 -13.18
C GLU A 126 -14.21 8.51 -13.61
N LYS A 127 -15.01 9.45 -14.06
CA LYS A 127 -14.51 10.78 -14.45
C LYS A 127 -14.51 11.76 -13.28
N ILE A 128 -13.59 12.72 -13.34
CA ILE A 128 -13.52 13.83 -12.37
C ILE A 128 -14.72 14.74 -12.59
N ASN A 129 -15.38 15.10 -11.51
CA ASN A 129 -16.43 16.10 -11.44
C ASN A 129 -16.00 17.27 -10.54
N GLY A 130 -16.80 18.35 -10.48
CA GLY A 130 -16.46 19.55 -9.71
C GLY A 130 -16.06 19.28 -8.24
N PRO A 131 -16.86 18.55 -7.44
CA PRO A 131 -16.50 18.21 -6.07
C PRO A 131 -15.20 17.41 -5.94
N LYS A 132 -14.96 16.44 -6.84
CA LYS A 132 -13.69 15.67 -6.86
C LYS A 132 -12.50 16.57 -7.18
N LEU A 133 -12.67 17.52 -8.10
CA LEU A 133 -11.62 18.48 -8.47
C LEU A 133 -11.22 19.37 -7.28
N ILE A 134 -12.21 19.88 -6.54
CA ILE A 134 -11.95 20.67 -5.32
C ILE A 134 -11.17 19.84 -4.30
N GLY A 135 -11.56 18.58 -4.07
CA GLY A 135 -10.85 17.66 -3.17
C GLY A 135 -9.41 17.41 -3.59
N ILE A 136 -9.15 17.24 -4.90
CA ILE A 136 -7.80 17.08 -5.45
C ILE A 136 -6.95 18.32 -5.16
N PHE A 137 -7.45 19.51 -5.47
CA PHE A 137 -6.72 20.75 -5.23
C PHE A 137 -6.45 20.98 -3.73
N ALA A 138 -7.44 20.74 -2.86
CA ALA A 138 -7.27 20.86 -1.42
C ALA A 138 -6.21 19.89 -0.89
N SER A 139 -6.23 18.63 -1.34
CA SER A 139 -5.23 17.62 -0.96
C SER A 139 -3.84 17.99 -1.46
N PHE A 140 -3.73 18.47 -2.71
CA PHE A 140 -2.44 18.89 -3.27
C PHE A 140 -1.88 20.11 -2.53
N ALA A 141 -2.70 21.10 -2.24
CA ALA A 141 -2.32 22.27 -1.45
C ALA A 141 -1.83 21.87 -0.05
N GLY A 142 -2.51 20.91 0.61
CA GLY A 142 -2.08 20.36 1.91
C GLY A 142 -0.69 19.71 1.85
N VAL A 143 -0.42 18.92 0.82
CA VAL A 143 0.90 18.32 0.59
C VAL A 143 1.97 19.38 0.35
N VAL A 144 1.70 20.37 -0.50
CA VAL A 144 2.65 21.46 -0.79
C VAL A 144 2.96 22.28 0.45
N LEU A 145 1.95 22.60 1.26
CA LEU A 145 2.14 23.33 2.52
C LEU A 145 2.99 22.54 3.51
N MET A 146 2.79 21.24 3.59
CA MET A 146 3.53 20.37 4.49
C MET A 146 5.01 20.21 4.07
N ILE A 147 5.25 19.93 2.78
CA ILE A 147 6.61 19.81 2.22
C ILE A 147 7.33 21.15 2.22
N GLY A 148 6.61 22.23 1.89
CA GLY A 148 7.15 23.58 1.81
C GLY A 148 7.70 24.09 3.16
N GLY A 149 7.12 23.67 4.28
CA GLY A 149 7.64 24.00 5.60
C GLY A 149 9.05 23.45 5.83
N ASP A 150 9.28 22.20 5.49
CA ASP A 150 10.60 21.55 5.61
C ASP A 150 11.61 22.08 4.58
N ALA A 151 11.15 22.42 3.37
CA ALA A 151 11.98 23.04 2.34
C ALA A 151 12.52 24.41 2.77
N LEU A 152 11.67 25.24 3.40
CA LEU A 152 12.06 26.54 3.94
C LEU A 152 13.01 26.42 5.14
N ALA A 153 12.92 25.32 5.88
CA ALA A 153 13.80 25.03 7.01
C ALA A 153 15.14 24.39 6.61
N GLY A 154 15.35 24.08 5.30
CA GLY A 154 16.59 23.47 4.80
C GLY A 154 16.73 21.96 5.05
N PHE A 155 15.63 21.25 5.34
CA PHE A 155 15.61 19.81 5.56
C PHE A 155 15.50 19.02 4.25
N GLU A 156 16.52 19.05 3.40
CA GLU A 156 16.51 18.38 2.07
C GLU A 156 16.21 16.87 2.15
N ILE A 157 16.78 16.17 3.14
CA ILE A 157 16.57 14.72 3.30
C ILE A 157 15.13 14.42 3.70
N ALA A 158 14.50 15.24 4.55
CA ALA A 158 13.10 15.08 4.92
C ALA A 158 12.19 15.23 3.69
N ILE A 159 12.51 16.14 2.77
CA ILE A 159 11.77 16.30 1.50
C ILE A 159 11.81 15.02 0.67
N LEU A 160 12.98 14.38 0.56
CA LEU A 160 13.10 13.11 -0.17
C LEU A 160 12.25 12.01 0.48
N GLY A 161 12.24 11.92 1.81
CA GLY A 161 11.39 11.02 2.57
C GLY A 161 9.89 11.26 2.30
N GLN A 162 9.46 12.52 2.29
CA GLN A 162 8.09 12.92 1.99
C GLN A 162 7.71 12.57 0.53
N LEU A 163 8.57 12.87 -0.43
CA LEU A 163 8.35 12.53 -1.84
C LEU A 163 8.28 11.03 -2.07
N ALA A 164 9.08 10.24 -1.35
CA ALA A 164 9.00 8.78 -1.40
C ALA A 164 7.62 8.28 -0.96
N VAL A 165 7.07 8.80 0.14
CA VAL A 165 5.73 8.40 0.62
C VAL A 165 4.63 8.86 -0.34
N VAL A 166 4.72 10.06 -0.90
CA VAL A 166 3.77 10.54 -1.94
C VAL A 166 3.84 9.65 -3.18
N THR A 167 5.04 9.25 -3.61
CA THR A 167 5.23 8.30 -4.73
C THR A 167 4.63 6.94 -4.41
N ALA A 168 4.76 6.46 -3.17
CA ALA A 168 4.11 5.24 -2.70
C ALA A 168 2.58 5.34 -2.79
N ALA A 169 1.99 6.47 -2.38
CA ALA A 169 0.55 6.71 -2.49
C ALA A 169 0.06 6.67 -3.95
N CYS A 170 0.83 7.26 -4.87
CA CYS A 170 0.57 7.17 -6.32
C CYS A 170 0.65 5.71 -6.81
N SER A 171 1.66 4.96 -6.38
CA SER A 171 1.82 3.55 -6.72
C SER A 171 0.63 2.70 -6.23
N TYR A 172 0.14 2.92 -5.01
CA TYR A 172 -1.08 2.28 -4.52
C TYR A 172 -2.31 2.58 -5.39
N ALA A 173 -2.47 3.82 -5.82
CA ALA A 173 -3.56 4.22 -6.69
C ALA A 173 -3.53 3.46 -8.03
N LEU A 174 -2.34 3.35 -8.65
CA LEU A 174 -2.12 2.54 -9.84
C LEU A 174 -2.42 1.06 -9.59
N GLY A 175 -1.92 0.51 -8.47
CA GLY A 175 -2.16 -0.86 -8.05
C GLY A 175 -3.63 -1.16 -7.86
N GLY A 176 -4.40 -0.25 -7.25
CA GLY A 176 -5.84 -0.38 -7.07
C GLY A 176 -6.62 -0.48 -8.38
N ILE A 177 -6.31 0.37 -9.35
CA ILE A 177 -6.92 0.32 -10.68
C ILE A 177 -6.48 -0.94 -11.44
N TYR A 178 -5.19 -1.25 -11.44
CA TYR A 178 -4.67 -2.45 -12.08
C TYR A 178 -5.27 -3.73 -11.46
N GLY A 179 -5.49 -3.74 -10.16
CA GLY A 179 -6.06 -4.86 -9.41
C GLY A 179 -7.48 -5.25 -9.84
N ARG A 180 -8.28 -4.31 -10.38
CA ARG A 180 -9.65 -4.58 -10.88
C ARG A 180 -9.69 -5.68 -11.96
N ARG A 181 -8.59 -5.89 -12.69
CA ARG A 181 -8.50 -6.94 -13.71
C ARG A 181 -8.63 -8.35 -13.14
N PHE A 182 -8.20 -8.58 -11.89
CA PHE A 182 -8.28 -9.90 -11.26
C PHE A 182 -9.72 -10.32 -10.97
N GLN A 183 -10.58 -9.36 -10.62
CA GLN A 183 -12.01 -9.59 -10.50
C GLN A 183 -12.61 -10.03 -11.85
N LYS A 184 -12.21 -9.39 -12.95
CA LYS A 184 -12.63 -9.78 -14.32
C LYS A 184 -12.10 -11.17 -14.73
N MET A 185 -10.97 -11.59 -14.17
CA MET A 185 -10.41 -12.93 -14.35
C MET A 185 -11.07 -14.00 -13.45
N GLY A 186 -12.09 -13.65 -12.66
CA GLY A 186 -12.78 -14.55 -11.74
C GLY A 186 -11.96 -14.93 -10.50
N MET A 187 -10.91 -14.18 -10.17
CA MET A 187 -10.10 -14.43 -8.97
C MET A 187 -10.77 -13.86 -7.73
N SER A 188 -10.76 -14.64 -6.65
CA SER A 188 -11.18 -14.15 -5.35
C SER A 188 -10.18 -13.13 -4.78
N PRO A 189 -10.63 -12.18 -3.94
CA PRO A 189 -9.72 -11.25 -3.26
C PRO A 189 -8.63 -11.97 -2.46
N LEU A 190 -8.97 -13.09 -1.78
CA LEU A 190 -8.03 -13.90 -1.03
C LEU A 190 -6.92 -14.46 -1.92
N ALA A 191 -7.27 -15.06 -3.06
CA ALA A 191 -6.30 -15.62 -3.99
C ALA A 191 -5.40 -14.54 -4.61
N THR A 192 -5.97 -13.36 -4.92
CA THR A 192 -5.21 -12.22 -5.45
C THR A 192 -4.23 -11.69 -4.40
N SER A 193 -4.67 -11.46 -3.17
CA SER A 193 -3.81 -10.97 -2.09
C SER A 193 -2.72 -11.97 -1.72
N THR A 194 -3.06 -13.27 -1.64
CA THR A 194 -2.06 -14.31 -1.37
C THR A 194 -1.03 -14.39 -2.49
N GLY A 195 -1.48 -14.40 -3.74
CA GLY A 195 -0.59 -14.50 -4.90
C GLY A 195 0.39 -13.33 -5.00
N GLN A 196 -0.09 -12.08 -4.82
CA GLN A 196 0.81 -10.92 -4.84
C GLN A 196 1.80 -10.91 -3.67
N LEU A 197 1.42 -11.36 -2.47
CA LEU A 197 2.33 -11.44 -1.34
C LEU A 197 3.38 -12.54 -1.50
N ILE A 198 3.02 -13.68 -2.07
CA ILE A 198 3.99 -14.75 -2.44
C ILE A 198 5.04 -14.19 -3.39
N VAL A 199 4.62 -13.53 -4.46
CA VAL A 199 5.55 -12.94 -5.45
C VAL A 199 6.42 -11.86 -4.79
N SER A 200 5.84 -10.99 -3.96
CA SER A 200 6.60 -9.98 -3.22
C SER A 200 7.65 -10.62 -2.32
N THR A 201 7.31 -11.70 -1.64
CA THR A 201 8.21 -12.46 -0.76
C THR A 201 9.38 -13.06 -1.53
N ILE A 202 9.09 -13.70 -2.67
CA ILE A 202 10.11 -14.32 -3.53
C ILE A 202 11.11 -13.28 -4.05
N ILE A 203 10.67 -12.05 -4.29
CA ILE A 203 11.53 -10.97 -4.79
C ILE A 203 12.29 -10.30 -3.64
N LEU A 204 11.59 -9.97 -2.55
CA LEU A 204 12.16 -9.16 -1.48
C LEU A 204 13.11 -9.92 -0.55
N ILE A 205 12.91 -11.22 -0.34
CA ILE A 205 13.85 -12.00 0.48
C ILE A 205 15.27 -11.97 -0.11
N PRO A 206 15.51 -12.32 -1.40
CA PRO A 206 16.83 -12.20 -1.97
C PRO A 206 17.41 -10.77 -1.92
N ILE A 207 16.59 -9.76 -2.16
CA ILE A 207 17.01 -8.36 -2.08
C ILE A 207 17.46 -8.00 -0.67
N ALA A 208 16.68 -8.35 0.35
CA ALA A 208 17.03 -8.10 1.75
C ALA A 208 18.32 -8.84 2.15
N LEU A 209 18.46 -10.09 1.73
CA LEU A 209 19.68 -10.86 2.01
C LEU A 209 20.93 -10.28 1.36
N LEU A 210 20.82 -9.76 0.13
CA LEU A 210 21.98 -9.26 -0.64
C LEU A 210 22.33 -7.80 -0.31
N ILE A 211 21.36 -6.97 0.08
CA ILE A 211 21.57 -5.53 0.30
C ILE A 211 21.68 -5.19 1.78
N ASP A 212 20.81 -5.74 2.58
CA ASP A 212 20.73 -5.41 4.02
C ASP A 212 21.61 -6.31 4.89
N GLU A 213 22.03 -7.46 4.39
CA GLU A 213 22.86 -8.45 5.10
C GLU A 213 22.40 -8.69 6.55
N PRO A 214 21.14 -9.11 6.79
CA PRO A 214 20.51 -9.10 8.11
C PRO A 214 21.22 -9.95 9.16
N TRP A 215 22.11 -10.85 8.76
CA TRP A 215 22.97 -11.64 9.67
C TRP A 215 24.10 -10.82 10.31
N THR A 216 24.38 -9.62 9.80
CA THR A 216 25.40 -8.71 10.37
C THR A 216 24.84 -7.80 11.45
N LEU A 217 23.52 -7.77 11.61
CA LEU A 217 22.87 -6.93 12.60
C LEU A 217 23.17 -7.41 14.00
N PRO A 218 23.41 -6.49 14.96
CA PRO A 218 23.57 -6.87 16.35
C PRO A 218 22.30 -7.57 16.85
N VAL A 219 22.49 -8.64 17.63
CA VAL A 219 21.36 -9.31 18.30
C VAL A 219 20.80 -8.32 19.33
N PRO A 220 19.48 -8.07 19.34
CA PRO A 220 18.84 -7.16 20.28
C PRO A 220 18.92 -7.63 21.72
#